data_048c961f9389f8533b5f3b8df606b0cb
#
_entry.id   048c961f9389f8533b5f3b8df606b0cb
#
_cell.length_a   1.000
_cell.length_b   1.000
_cell.length_c   1.000
_cell.angle_alpha   90.00
_cell.angle_beta   90.00
_cell.angle_gamma   90.00
#
_symmetry.space_group_name_H-M   'P 1'
#
loop_
_entity.id
_entity.type
_entity.pdbx_description
1 polymer ?
#
loop_
_entity_poly.entity_id
_entity_poly.type
_entity_poly.pdbx_seq_one_letter_code
_entity_poly.pdbx_strand_id
1 'polypeptide(L)'
;MKPNILRYTLTPNCYKVEFEYRPMLVECTKRIPSARYRADGRFWEVSPNDKWYLEKMATWAVARHLCDSVKWQTDEEPVESYEVPEMPKLTVPHNMVLEPYEYQKEGIAYALEKKRCIMGDEPGLGKTAQAIGTMTASGAFPALVICPSSLKVNWQREFKKFGNVNAILLSDSNRTTWHRFWEARNQKGEPLAKVFIVNYESLKKFFVRKIKENSRLTLRSVEFDERINLFRSVIIDESHKCKSSRTQQSKFVQGIARGKEYVLELTGTPVVNNNVDLIQQLNVMERLEDFGGYSKFMERYCGGVNQSSHLKELNFFLHKFCFFRRQKKDVLKQLPDKTRSYLVVDIDNRKEYNEAKADILQYLRNYKDADDEKIQRAIRGAVMVKMGILKQISSKGKTKAAVDIIHNTIDGGNKLIVFCFLKQVVNDLKAEFPDAVTVTGDDNDKEKQRAVDKFQEDEKTKLIILNYRSGGTGLTLTAASNVLFIEFPWTYSDCCQAEDRAHRNGQKNAVTCTYLLGKDTIDEYMYKLIQTKKDIANGVTGTIDNIKEKKISTQQMLMDAAMDIFKGKY
;
A
#
# COMPACT_ATOMS: atom_id res chain seq x y z
N MET A 1 48.58 17.29 -31.35
CA MET A 1 48.12 16.01 -30.83
C MET A 1 46.70 16.20 -30.28
N LYS A 2 45.81 15.26 -30.50
CA LYS A 2 44.47 15.32 -29.85
C LYS A 2 44.67 15.11 -28.35
N PRO A 3 44.00 15.87 -27.49
CA PRO A 3 44.15 15.71 -26.05
C PRO A 3 43.63 14.31 -25.64
N ASN A 4 44.42 13.62 -24.84
CA ASN A 4 44.06 12.33 -24.28
C ASN A 4 43.12 12.53 -23.09
N ILE A 5 41.83 12.25 -23.26
CA ILE A 5 40.77 12.50 -22.28
C ILE A 5 40.32 11.17 -21.70
N LEU A 6 40.39 11.01 -20.37
CA LEU A 6 39.78 9.94 -19.65
C LEU A 6 38.30 10.32 -19.39
N ARG A 7 37.37 9.58 -19.97
CA ARG A 7 35.93 9.86 -19.87
C ARG A 7 35.24 8.83 -19.00
N TYR A 8 34.43 9.30 -18.09
CA TYR A 8 33.51 8.52 -17.27
C TYR A 8 32.11 8.98 -17.59
N THR A 9 31.35 8.16 -18.30
CA THR A 9 29.97 8.45 -18.66
C THR A 9 29.05 7.58 -17.81
N LEU A 10 28.32 8.20 -16.88
CA LEU A 10 27.31 7.49 -16.07
C LEU A 10 26.12 7.20 -16.96
N THR A 11 25.86 5.92 -17.17
CA THR A 11 24.63 5.42 -17.78
C THR A 11 23.67 4.94 -16.69
N PRO A 12 22.43 4.61 -16.99
CA PRO A 12 21.49 4.07 -16.00
C PRO A 12 21.99 2.84 -15.22
N ASN A 13 22.88 2.04 -15.84
CA ASN A 13 23.29 0.75 -15.28
C ASN A 13 24.78 0.68 -14.90
N CYS A 14 25.63 1.54 -15.45
CA CYS A 14 27.07 1.47 -15.23
C CYS A 14 27.76 2.81 -15.56
N TYR A 15 29.03 2.93 -15.15
CA TYR A 15 29.94 3.88 -15.76
C TYR A 15 30.55 3.26 -17.00
N LYS A 16 30.42 3.92 -18.15
CA LYS A 16 31.27 3.67 -19.31
C LYS A 16 32.58 4.42 -19.11
N VAL A 17 33.70 3.70 -19.16
CA VAL A 17 35.03 4.25 -18.99
C VAL A 17 35.77 4.16 -20.32
N GLU A 18 36.08 5.30 -20.88
CA GLU A 18 36.73 5.43 -22.20
C GLU A 18 38.03 6.23 -22.11
N PHE A 19 39.07 5.72 -22.72
CA PHE A 19 40.38 6.37 -22.79
C PHE A 19 41.17 5.83 -23.99
N GLU A 20 42.12 6.62 -24.49
CA GLU A 20 43.13 6.13 -25.43
C GLU A 20 43.92 4.98 -24.80
N TYR A 21 44.25 3.97 -25.59
CA TYR A 21 44.97 2.81 -25.11
C TYR A 21 46.30 3.20 -24.40
N ARG A 22 46.31 2.95 -23.10
CA ARG A 22 47.51 3.08 -22.24
C ARG A 22 47.54 1.84 -21.35
N PRO A 23 48.63 1.02 -21.41
CA PRO A 23 48.71 -0.21 -20.62
C PRO A 23 48.41 0.02 -19.12
N MET A 24 48.91 1.11 -18.55
CA MET A 24 48.71 1.45 -17.14
C MET A 24 47.26 1.77 -16.81
N LEU A 25 46.52 2.46 -17.68
CA LEU A 25 45.09 2.71 -17.48
C LEU A 25 44.26 1.44 -17.60
N VAL A 26 44.60 0.57 -18.54
CA VAL A 26 43.98 -0.74 -18.69
C VAL A 26 44.17 -1.62 -17.43
N GLU A 27 45.43 -1.66 -16.91
CA GLU A 27 45.72 -2.40 -15.68
C GLU A 27 44.97 -1.84 -14.46
N CYS A 28 44.91 -0.52 -14.33
CA CYS A 28 44.15 0.12 -13.25
C CYS A 28 42.65 -0.21 -13.34
N THR A 29 42.08 -0.15 -14.56
CA THR A 29 40.66 -0.46 -14.76
C THR A 29 40.38 -1.92 -14.46
N LYS A 30 41.23 -2.87 -14.87
CA LYS A 30 41.08 -4.30 -14.56
C LYS A 30 41.08 -4.62 -13.05
N ARG A 31 41.70 -3.77 -12.22
CA ARG A 31 41.72 -3.95 -10.76
C ARG A 31 40.42 -3.52 -10.08
N ILE A 32 39.51 -2.84 -10.79
CA ILE A 32 38.21 -2.47 -10.26
C ILE A 32 37.33 -3.74 -10.23
N PRO A 33 36.74 -4.11 -9.10
CA PRO A 33 36.08 -5.43 -8.93
C PRO A 33 34.97 -5.71 -9.96
N SER A 34 34.22 -4.69 -10.36
CA SER A 34 33.11 -4.81 -11.32
C SER A 34 33.48 -4.51 -12.77
N ALA A 35 34.74 -4.16 -13.06
CA ALA A 35 35.14 -3.74 -14.40
C ALA A 35 35.02 -4.88 -15.43
N ARG A 36 34.32 -4.61 -16.54
CA ARG A 36 34.16 -5.53 -17.67
C ARG A 36 34.41 -4.79 -18.97
N TYR A 37 35.29 -5.31 -19.82
CA TYR A 37 35.54 -4.72 -21.14
C TYR A 37 34.50 -5.14 -22.14
N ARG A 38 33.98 -4.16 -22.90
CA ARG A 38 33.03 -4.37 -24.02
C ARG A 38 33.74 -4.11 -25.35
N ALA A 39 34.01 -5.19 -26.05
CA ALA A 39 34.75 -5.12 -27.33
C ALA A 39 33.95 -4.48 -28.46
N ASP A 40 32.64 -4.65 -28.46
CA ASP A 40 31.69 -4.07 -29.41
C ASP A 40 31.66 -2.54 -29.37
N GLY A 41 31.80 -1.94 -28.18
CA GLY A 41 31.82 -0.48 -27.99
C GLY A 41 33.18 0.10 -27.64
N ARG A 42 34.21 -0.73 -27.44
CA ARG A 42 35.60 -0.33 -27.03
C ARG A 42 35.66 0.49 -25.75
N PHE A 43 34.83 0.15 -24.75
CA PHE A 43 34.80 0.79 -23.44
C PHE A 43 34.78 -0.23 -22.30
N TRP A 44 35.03 0.23 -21.07
CA TRP A 44 34.87 -0.59 -19.88
C TRP A 44 33.57 -0.22 -19.19
N GLU A 45 32.83 -1.23 -18.72
CA GLU A 45 31.70 -1.06 -17.80
C GLU A 45 32.19 -1.22 -16.37
N VAL A 46 31.80 -0.29 -15.49
CA VAL A 46 32.10 -0.32 -14.07
C VAL A 46 30.83 -0.03 -13.30
N SER A 47 30.53 -0.81 -12.26
CA SER A 47 29.35 -0.60 -11.41
C SER A 47 29.36 0.80 -10.78
N PRO A 48 28.20 1.48 -10.67
CA PRO A 48 28.08 2.72 -9.92
C PRO A 48 28.56 2.63 -8.46
N ASN A 49 28.48 1.44 -7.86
CA ASN A 49 28.96 1.17 -6.52
C ASN A 49 30.49 1.28 -6.39
N ASP A 50 31.20 1.13 -7.50
CA ASP A 50 32.67 1.22 -7.56
C ASP A 50 33.18 2.62 -7.98
N LYS A 51 32.33 3.65 -7.92
CA LYS A 51 32.66 5.05 -8.24
C LYS A 51 33.93 5.54 -7.54
N TRP A 52 34.13 5.13 -6.29
CA TRP A 52 35.33 5.47 -5.52
C TRP A 52 36.64 5.06 -6.22
N TYR A 53 36.66 3.88 -6.84
CA TYR A 53 37.82 3.40 -7.60
C TYR A 53 38.08 4.30 -8.84
N LEU A 54 36.99 4.72 -9.52
CA LEU A 54 37.10 5.65 -10.68
C LEU A 54 37.63 7.02 -10.25
N GLU A 55 37.19 7.55 -9.12
CA GLU A 55 37.67 8.82 -8.56
C GLU A 55 39.18 8.74 -8.21
N LYS A 56 39.59 7.62 -7.61
CA LYS A 56 41.03 7.38 -7.33
C LYS A 56 41.84 7.23 -8.61
N MET A 57 41.31 6.49 -9.59
CA MET A 57 41.95 6.33 -10.90
C MET A 57 42.08 7.68 -11.63
N ALA A 58 41.05 8.52 -11.59
CA ALA A 58 41.06 9.86 -12.18
C ALA A 58 42.18 10.72 -11.60
N THR A 59 42.24 10.82 -10.27
CA THR A 59 43.30 11.60 -9.57
C THR A 59 44.69 11.07 -9.88
N TRP A 60 44.85 9.76 -9.87
CA TRP A 60 46.14 9.12 -10.15
C TRP A 60 46.57 9.28 -11.62
N ALA A 61 45.61 9.16 -12.57
CA ALA A 61 45.91 9.30 -14.01
C ALA A 61 46.40 10.71 -14.38
N VAL A 62 45.78 11.75 -13.79
CA VAL A 62 46.20 13.15 -13.96
C VAL A 62 47.58 13.37 -13.33
N ALA A 63 47.78 12.93 -12.10
CA ALA A 63 49.07 13.09 -11.39
C ALA A 63 50.25 12.39 -12.08
N ARG A 64 50.00 11.37 -12.88
CA ARG A 64 51.01 10.65 -13.66
C ARG A 64 51.06 11.02 -15.13
N HIS A 65 50.38 12.09 -15.54
CA HIS A 65 50.31 12.54 -16.95
C HIS A 65 49.87 11.43 -17.93
N LEU A 66 49.01 10.50 -17.46
CA LEU A 66 48.45 9.44 -18.29
C LEU A 66 47.23 9.90 -19.10
N CYS A 67 46.62 11.01 -18.71
CA CYS A 67 45.60 11.75 -19.45
C CYS A 67 45.80 13.25 -19.23
N ASP A 68 45.35 14.05 -20.19
CA ASP A 68 45.40 15.52 -20.14
C ASP A 68 44.27 16.10 -19.29
N SER A 69 43.15 15.42 -19.29
CA SER A 69 41.98 15.79 -18.50
C SER A 69 41.08 14.61 -18.23
N VAL A 70 40.23 14.73 -17.19
CA VAL A 70 39.18 13.79 -16.86
C VAL A 70 37.84 14.47 -17.06
N LYS A 71 36.95 13.83 -17.80
CA LYS A 71 35.58 14.30 -18.00
C LYS A 71 34.59 13.32 -17.36
N TRP A 72 33.79 13.84 -16.44
CA TRP A 72 32.65 13.17 -15.90
C TRP A 72 31.42 13.64 -16.67
N GLN A 73 30.72 12.72 -17.29
CA GLN A 73 29.52 12.99 -18.05
C GLN A 73 28.42 12.09 -17.51
N THR A 74 27.20 12.54 -17.53
CA THR A 74 26.03 11.70 -17.41
C THR A 74 25.47 11.56 -18.81
N ASP A 75 25.26 10.33 -19.30
CA ASP A 75 24.35 10.12 -20.41
C ASP A 75 22.96 10.49 -19.86
N GLU A 76 22.64 11.75 -19.91
CA GLU A 76 21.26 12.17 -19.85
C GLU A 76 20.64 11.63 -21.13
N GLU A 77 19.96 10.49 -21.02
CA GLU A 77 18.90 10.22 -21.99
C GLU A 77 18.10 11.53 -22.09
N PRO A 78 17.70 11.97 -23.29
CA PRO A 78 16.86 13.13 -23.44
C PRO A 78 15.75 12.97 -22.42
N VAL A 79 15.55 13.98 -21.59
CA VAL A 79 14.47 14.00 -20.59
C VAL A 79 13.19 13.82 -21.39
N GLU A 80 12.79 12.56 -21.61
CA GLU A 80 11.44 12.28 -22.05
C GLU A 80 10.59 12.97 -21.00
N SER A 81 9.79 13.93 -21.42
CA SER A 81 8.82 14.55 -20.53
C SER A 81 7.95 13.42 -20.03
N TYR A 82 8.11 13.04 -18.75
CA TYR A 82 7.32 11.98 -18.13
C TYR A 82 5.90 12.52 -17.89
N GLU A 83 5.16 12.72 -18.98
CA GLU A 83 3.75 13.10 -18.92
C GLU A 83 2.90 11.84 -18.80
N VAL A 84 2.12 11.78 -17.74
CA VAL A 84 1.20 10.66 -17.54
C VAL A 84 0.22 10.61 -18.71
N PRO A 85 0.07 9.45 -19.38
CA PRO A 85 -0.86 9.30 -20.50
C PRO A 85 -2.28 9.70 -20.11
N GLU A 86 -3.01 10.34 -21.03
CA GLU A 86 -4.43 10.62 -20.84
C GLU A 86 -5.22 9.33 -20.66
N MET A 87 -6.25 9.40 -19.83
CA MET A 87 -7.14 8.27 -19.63
C MET A 87 -8.00 8.00 -20.86
N PRO A 88 -8.16 6.74 -21.28
CA PRO A 88 -8.97 6.39 -22.45
C PRO A 88 -10.46 6.63 -22.17
N LYS A 89 -11.20 6.96 -23.22
CA LYS A 89 -12.66 7.08 -23.19
C LYS A 89 -13.32 5.72 -23.41
N LEU A 90 -14.41 5.47 -22.70
CA LEU A 90 -15.17 4.25 -22.87
C LEU A 90 -15.95 4.27 -24.18
N THR A 91 -15.66 3.35 -25.08
CA THR A 91 -16.28 3.25 -26.42
C THR A 91 -17.24 2.08 -26.56
N VAL A 92 -17.33 1.20 -25.55
CA VAL A 92 -18.20 0.04 -25.52
C VAL A 92 -19.28 0.17 -24.44
N PRO A 93 -20.44 -0.47 -24.59
CA PRO A 93 -21.46 -0.50 -23.55
C PRO A 93 -20.92 -1.09 -22.24
N HIS A 94 -21.09 -0.39 -21.13
CA HIS A 94 -20.66 -0.88 -19.81
C HIS A 94 -21.61 -1.93 -19.21
N ASN A 95 -22.83 -2.05 -19.72
CA ASN A 95 -23.86 -2.99 -19.28
C ASN A 95 -24.16 -2.98 -17.77
N MET A 96 -23.97 -1.83 -17.14
CA MET A 96 -24.32 -1.60 -15.72
C MET A 96 -25.76 -1.11 -15.58
N VAL A 97 -26.38 -1.43 -14.46
CA VAL A 97 -27.74 -0.95 -14.11
C VAL A 97 -27.74 0.54 -13.76
N LEU A 98 -26.71 0.96 -13.04
CA LEU A 98 -26.53 2.35 -12.64
C LEU A 98 -25.46 2.99 -13.54
N GLU A 99 -25.74 4.22 -13.98
CA GLU A 99 -24.82 4.99 -14.82
C GLU A 99 -23.55 5.34 -14.03
N PRO A 100 -22.36 4.92 -14.49
CA PRO A 100 -21.11 5.29 -13.84
C PRO A 100 -20.75 6.74 -14.12
N TYR A 101 -20.07 7.39 -13.19
CA TYR A 101 -19.52 8.75 -13.40
C TYR A 101 -18.49 8.74 -14.55
N GLU A 102 -18.27 9.89 -15.19
CA GLU A 102 -17.34 9.98 -16.34
C GLU A 102 -15.94 9.45 -15.99
N TYR A 103 -15.38 9.84 -14.85
CA TYR A 103 -14.10 9.31 -14.42
C TYR A 103 -14.12 7.78 -14.17
N GLN A 104 -15.26 7.22 -13.77
CA GLN A 104 -15.40 5.76 -13.62
C GLN A 104 -15.43 5.07 -14.99
N LYS A 105 -16.07 5.69 -16.00
CA LYS A 105 -16.05 5.20 -17.39
C LYS A 105 -14.63 5.15 -17.94
N GLU A 106 -13.82 6.18 -17.68
CA GLU A 106 -12.41 6.20 -18.04
C GLU A 106 -11.63 5.04 -17.37
N GLY A 107 -11.87 4.79 -16.08
CA GLY A 107 -11.25 3.67 -15.36
C GLY A 107 -11.68 2.30 -15.90
N ILE A 108 -12.95 2.15 -16.29
CA ILE A 108 -13.46 0.95 -16.99
C ILE A 108 -12.75 0.80 -18.34
N ALA A 109 -12.66 1.87 -19.13
CA ALA A 109 -11.98 1.86 -20.44
C ALA A 109 -10.52 1.45 -20.31
N TYR A 110 -9.79 2.02 -19.35
CA TYR A 110 -8.40 1.65 -19.07
C TYR A 110 -8.27 0.16 -18.72
N ALA A 111 -9.13 -0.34 -17.84
CA ALA A 111 -9.10 -1.73 -17.43
C ALA A 111 -9.46 -2.71 -18.58
N LEU A 112 -10.36 -2.32 -19.48
CA LEU A 112 -10.66 -3.09 -20.69
C LEU A 112 -9.46 -3.15 -21.64
N GLU A 113 -8.74 -2.04 -21.82
CA GLU A 113 -7.55 -1.96 -22.65
C GLU A 113 -6.39 -2.78 -22.07
N LYS A 114 -6.04 -2.52 -20.81
CA LYS A 114 -4.87 -3.13 -20.16
C LYS A 114 -5.12 -4.56 -19.71
N LYS A 115 -6.35 -4.95 -19.42
CA LYS A 115 -6.81 -6.25 -18.90
C LYS A 115 -6.22 -6.65 -17.55
N ARG A 116 -4.99 -6.24 -17.26
CA ARG A 116 -4.22 -6.54 -16.05
C ARG A 116 -3.69 -5.23 -15.49
N CYS A 117 -4.35 -4.68 -14.48
CA CYS A 117 -4.01 -3.37 -13.95
C CYS A 117 -4.33 -3.20 -12.47
N ILE A 118 -3.67 -2.21 -11.87
CA ILE A 118 -3.97 -1.70 -10.54
C ILE A 118 -4.89 -0.48 -10.69
N MET A 119 -6.07 -0.58 -10.13
CA MET A 119 -6.99 0.54 -9.95
C MET A 119 -6.64 1.26 -8.66
N GLY A 120 -5.83 2.32 -8.77
CA GLY A 120 -5.21 3.04 -7.66
C GLY A 120 -5.98 4.24 -7.15
N ASP A 121 -7.20 4.47 -7.63
CA ASP A 121 -8.07 5.59 -7.22
C ASP A 121 -8.17 5.73 -5.71
N GLU A 122 -8.24 6.95 -5.21
CA GLU A 122 -8.44 7.19 -3.78
C GLU A 122 -9.66 6.44 -3.25
N PRO A 123 -9.63 6.01 -1.97
CA PRO A 123 -10.78 5.35 -1.34
C PRO A 123 -12.03 6.22 -1.47
N GLY A 124 -13.18 5.60 -1.81
CA GLY A 124 -14.45 6.30 -1.99
C GLY A 124 -14.75 6.76 -3.43
N LEU A 125 -13.83 6.60 -4.39
CA LEU A 125 -14.05 6.87 -5.82
C LEU A 125 -14.74 5.73 -6.58
N GLY A 126 -15.18 4.67 -5.89
CA GLY A 126 -15.96 3.60 -6.49
C GLY A 126 -15.14 2.61 -7.34
N LYS A 127 -13.94 2.24 -6.91
CA LYS A 127 -13.14 1.18 -7.55
C LYS A 127 -13.93 -0.11 -7.75
N THR A 128 -14.76 -0.48 -6.77
CA THR A 128 -15.68 -1.62 -6.86
C THR A 128 -16.62 -1.52 -8.05
N ALA A 129 -17.26 -0.36 -8.24
CA ALA A 129 -18.15 -0.10 -9.38
C ALA A 129 -17.40 -0.16 -10.71
N GLN A 130 -16.19 0.38 -10.77
CA GLN A 130 -15.34 0.31 -11.97
C GLN A 130 -14.95 -1.15 -12.31
N ALA A 131 -14.55 -1.95 -11.32
CA ALA A 131 -14.25 -3.36 -11.53
C ALA A 131 -15.49 -4.14 -12.00
N ILE A 132 -16.67 -3.90 -11.42
CA ILE A 132 -17.93 -4.49 -11.86
C ILE A 132 -18.24 -4.06 -13.29
N GLY A 133 -18.12 -2.77 -13.61
CA GLY A 133 -18.32 -2.24 -14.97
C GLY A 133 -17.37 -2.87 -15.99
N THR A 134 -16.12 -3.11 -15.62
CA THR A 134 -15.15 -3.84 -16.47
C THR A 134 -15.62 -5.27 -16.72
N MET A 135 -16.11 -5.96 -15.70
CA MET A 135 -16.60 -7.35 -15.87
C MET A 135 -17.88 -7.42 -16.70
N THR A 136 -18.81 -6.49 -16.50
CA THR A 136 -20.07 -6.46 -17.28
C THR A 136 -19.84 -6.04 -18.74
N ALA A 137 -18.92 -5.12 -19.00
CA ALA A 137 -18.56 -4.68 -20.34
C ALA A 137 -17.79 -5.78 -21.10
N SER A 138 -16.81 -6.42 -20.48
CA SER A 138 -15.98 -7.47 -21.09
C SER A 138 -16.69 -8.82 -21.24
N GLY A 139 -17.69 -9.09 -20.39
CA GLY A 139 -18.30 -10.42 -20.28
C GLY A 139 -17.31 -11.51 -19.80
N ALA A 140 -16.21 -11.14 -19.14
CA ALA A 140 -15.14 -12.06 -18.72
C ALA A 140 -15.54 -12.88 -17.48
N PHE A 141 -16.64 -13.61 -17.57
CA PHE A 141 -17.13 -14.51 -16.54
C PHE A 141 -16.76 -15.98 -16.83
N PRO A 142 -16.69 -16.85 -15.81
CA PRO A 142 -16.88 -16.56 -14.39
C PRO A 142 -15.72 -15.76 -13.80
N ALA A 143 -16.05 -14.88 -12.85
CA ALA A 143 -15.10 -14.04 -12.16
C ALA A 143 -14.90 -14.52 -10.70
N LEU A 144 -13.66 -14.48 -10.22
CA LEU A 144 -13.32 -14.68 -8.81
C LEU A 144 -13.00 -13.34 -8.17
N VAL A 145 -13.64 -13.01 -7.06
CA VAL A 145 -13.30 -11.87 -6.20
C VAL A 145 -12.58 -12.37 -4.96
N ILE A 146 -11.37 -11.90 -4.75
CA ILE A 146 -10.57 -12.13 -3.54
C ILE A 146 -10.56 -10.84 -2.74
N CYS A 147 -11.16 -10.85 -1.56
CA CYS A 147 -11.32 -9.65 -0.74
C CYS A 147 -11.14 -9.94 0.75
N PRO A 148 -10.99 -8.92 1.62
CA PRO A 148 -11.12 -9.08 3.06
C PRO A 148 -12.45 -9.72 3.46
N SER A 149 -12.45 -10.52 4.53
CA SER A 149 -13.65 -11.25 4.99
C SER A 149 -14.85 -10.32 5.20
N SER A 150 -14.65 -9.16 5.80
CA SER A 150 -15.68 -8.15 6.06
C SER A 150 -16.32 -7.55 4.81
N LEU A 151 -15.70 -7.68 3.63
CA LEU A 151 -16.18 -7.12 2.37
C LEU A 151 -16.97 -8.11 1.51
N LYS A 152 -16.98 -9.39 1.84
CA LYS A 152 -17.62 -10.43 1.02
C LYS A 152 -19.09 -10.13 0.72
N VAL A 153 -19.86 -9.81 1.75
CA VAL A 153 -21.30 -9.49 1.62
C VAL A 153 -21.50 -8.20 0.84
N ASN A 154 -20.64 -7.20 1.07
CA ASN A 154 -20.69 -5.95 0.32
C ASN A 154 -20.45 -6.19 -1.18
N TRP A 155 -19.44 -6.96 -1.56
CA TRP A 155 -19.19 -7.33 -2.95
C TRP A 155 -20.37 -8.03 -3.61
N GLN A 156 -21.03 -8.94 -2.89
CA GLN A 156 -22.23 -9.62 -3.39
C GLN A 156 -23.36 -8.62 -3.68
N ARG A 157 -23.61 -7.69 -2.76
CA ARG A 157 -24.62 -6.63 -2.91
C ARG A 157 -24.29 -5.67 -4.04
N GLU A 158 -23.02 -5.27 -4.17
CA GLU A 158 -22.55 -4.35 -5.21
C GLU A 158 -22.68 -4.98 -6.61
N PHE A 159 -22.33 -6.27 -6.80
CA PHE A 159 -22.56 -6.95 -8.07
C PHE A 159 -24.04 -7.00 -8.45
N LYS A 160 -24.92 -7.21 -7.47
CA LYS A 160 -26.37 -7.17 -7.72
C LYS A 160 -26.84 -5.75 -8.05
N LYS A 161 -26.37 -4.76 -7.32
CA LYS A 161 -26.74 -3.35 -7.46
C LYS A 161 -26.29 -2.73 -8.78
N PHE A 162 -25.02 -2.89 -9.13
CA PHE A 162 -24.42 -2.22 -10.28
C PHE A 162 -24.50 -3.04 -11.56
N GLY A 163 -24.37 -4.36 -11.48
CA GLY A 163 -24.30 -5.23 -12.64
C GLY A 163 -25.51 -6.13 -12.85
N ASN A 164 -26.44 -6.19 -11.90
CA ASN A 164 -27.52 -7.21 -11.85
C ASN A 164 -26.97 -8.64 -12.03
N VAL A 165 -25.77 -8.90 -11.53
CA VAL A 165 -25.05 -10.16 -11.65
C VAL A 165 -25.18 -10.95 -10.34
N ASN A 166 -25.51 -12.23 -10.46
CA ASN A 166 -25.57 -13.12 -9.31
C ASN A 166 -24.15 -13.53 -8.89
N ALA A 167 -23.85 -13.29 -7.61
CA ALA A 167 -22.60 -13.66 -6.96
C ALA A 167 -22.87 -14.57 -5.77
N ILE A 168 -22.02 -15.56 -5.53
CA ILE A 168 -22.08 -16.43 -4.36
C ILE A 168 -20.85 -16.26 -3.48
N LEU A 169 -21.08 -16.35 -2.18
CA LEU A 169 -20.02 -16.37 -1.18
C LEU A 169 -19.51 -17.79 -1.02
N LEU A 170 -18.21 -17.98 -1.18
CA LEU A 170 -17.58 -19.27 -0.86
C LEU A 170 -17.53 -19.44 0.66
N SER A 171 -18.11 -20.54 1.12
CA SER A 171 -18.28 -20.91 2.52
C SER A 171 -18.12 -22.43 2.72
N ASP A 172 -18.07 -22.88 3.95
CA ASP A 172 -17.95 -24.31 4.24
C ASP A 172 -19.09 -25.14 3.65
N SER A 173 -20.29 -24.60 3.64
CA SER A 173 -21.49 -25.28 3.12
C SER A 173 -21.44 -25.55 1.61
N ASN A 174 -20.68 -24.78 0.84
CA ASN A 174 -20.58 -24.95 -0.62
C ASN A 174 -19.17 -25.32 -1.10
N ARG A 175 -18.27 -25.73 -0.19
CA ARG A 175 -16.86 -25.99 -0.48
C ARG A 175 -16.62 -26.95 -1.66
N THR A 176 -17.41 -27.99 -1.77
CA THR A 176 -17.26 -29.02 -2.82
C THR A 176 -18.15 -28.78 -4.01
N THR A 177 -19.15 -27.92 -3.90
CA THR A 177 -20.24 -27.77 -4.88
C THR A 177 -20.27 -26.39 -5.56
N TRP A 178 -19.44 -25.44 -5.15
CA TRP A 178 -19.49 -24.06 -5.64
C TRP A 178 -19.40 -23.94 -7.17
N HIS A 179 -18.62 -24.80 -7.85
CA HIS A 179 -18.47 -24.79 -9.31
C HIS A 179 -19.78 -25.12 -10.03
N ARG A 180 -20.65 -25.93 -9.42
CA ARG A 180 -21.94 -26.30 -10.00
C ARG A 180 -22.85 -25.09 -10.23
N PHE A 181 -22.68 -24.00 -9.49
CA PHE A 181 -23.46 -22.78 -9.71
C PHE A 181 -23.10 -22.07 -11.02
N TRP A 182 -21.93 -22.32 -11.58
CA TRP A 182 -21.59 -21.89 -12.92
C TRP A 182 -22.14 -22.84 -13.99
N GLU A 183 -22.14 -24.13 -13.72
CA GLU A 183 -22.59 -25.17 -14.65
C GLU A 183 -24.12 -25.22 -14.76
N ALA A 184 -24.81 -25.09 -13.63
CA ALA A 184 -26.26 -25.11 -13.58
C ALA A 184 -26.86 -23.83 -14.19
N ARG A 185 -27.99 -24.00 -14.88
CA ARG A 185 -28.71 -22.94 -15.59
C ARG A 185 -30.03 -22.61 -14.95
N ASN A 186 -30.40 -21.33 -14.93
CA ASN A 186 -31.74 -20.87 -14.60
C ASN A 186 -32.72 -21.10 -15.78
N GLN A 187 -34.01 -20.74 -15.58
CA GLN A 187 -35.00 -20.82 -16.64
C GLN A 187 -34.70 -20.00 -17.90
N LYS A 188 -33.81 -19.00 -17.82
CA LYS A 188 -33.36 -18.17 -18.92
C LYS A 188 -32.09 -18.70 -19.61
N GLY A 189 -31.61 -19.88 -19.20
CA GLY A 189 -30.38 -20.48 -19.74
C GLY A 189 -29.06 -19.86 -19.21
N GLU A 190 -29.16 -18.95 -18.21
CA GLU A 190 -27.97 -18.31 -17.64
C GLU A 190 -27.42 -19.11 -16.45
N PRO A 191 -26.10 -19.05 -16.16
CA PRO A 191 -25.52 -19.63 -14.95
C PRO A 191 -26.22 -19.11 -13.68
N LEU A 192 -26.40 -19.97 -12.69
CA LEU A 192 -26.97 -19.57 -11.40
C LEU A 192 -26.09 -18.52 -10.69
N ALA A 193 -24.78 -18.57 -10.89
CA ALA A 193 -23.85 -17.52 -10.47
C ALA A 193 -22.76 -17.30 -11.51
N LYS A 194 -22.44 -16.05 -11.78
CA LYS A 194 -21.34 -15.61 -12.67
C LYS A 194 -20.11 -15.15 -11.87
N VAL A 195 -20.26 -14.92 -10.54
CA VAL A 195 -19.19 -14.39 -9.67
C VAL A 195 -19.10 -15.23 -8.40
N PHE A 196 -17.87 -15.47 -7.98
CA PHE A 196 -17.52 -16.25 -6.79
C PHE A 196 -16.66 -15.38 -5.88
N ILE A 197 -17.03 -15.25 -4.60
CA ILE A 197 -16.38 -14.33 -3.67
C ILE A 197 -15.76 -15.11 -2.52
N VAL A 198 -14.46 -14.93 -2.32
CA VAL A 198 -13.66 -15.61 -1.32
C VAL A 198 -12.80 -14.62 -0.52
N ASN A 199 -12.52 -14.90 0.73
CA ASN A 199 -11.55 -14.15 1.51
C ASN A 199 -10.15 -14.77 1.42
N TYR A 200 -9.13 -13.95 1.67
CA TYR A 200 -7.72 -14.32 1.57
C TYR A 200 -7.36 -15.57 2.40
N GLU A 201 -7.88 -15.66 3.62
CA GLU A 201 -7.61 -16.74 4.56
C GLU A 201 -8.15 -18.09 4.08
N SER A 202 -9.21 -18.06 3.26
CA SER A 202 -9.87 -19.25 2.74
C SER A 202 -9.29 -19.78 1.44
N LEU A 203 -8.35 -19.08 0.80
CA LEU A 203 -7.80 -19.49 -0.51
C LEU A 203 -7.19 -20.89 -0.48
N LYS A 204 -6.45 -21.23 0.58
CA LYS A 204 -5.88 -22.57 0.76
C LYS A 204 -6.97 -23.64 0.75
N LYS A 205 -8.07 -23.38 1.44
CA LYS A 205 -9.17 -24.32 1.63
C LYS A 205 -9.92 -24.65 0.33
N PHE A 206 -10.08 -23.65 -0.55
CA PHE A 206 -10.88 -23.80 -1.77
C PHE A 206 -10.06 -24.18 -3.00
N PHE A 207 -8.80 -23.73 -3.07
CA PHE A 207 -8.05 -23.73 -4.33
C PHE A 207 -6.68 -24.40 -4.26
N VAL A 208 -6.27 -24.94 -3.09
CA VAL A 208 -5.01 -25.66 -2.95
C VAL A 208 -5.28 -27.11 -2.62
N ARG A 209 -4.82 -28.04 -3.49
CA ARG A 209 -4.91 -29.49 -3.24
C ARG A 209 -3.83 -29.96 -2.29
N LYS A 210 -2.58 -29.59 -2.60
CA LYS A 210 -1.42 -30.06 -1.86
C LYS A 210 -0.31 -29.01 -1.86
N ILE A 211 0.47 -29.01 -0.79
CA ILE A 211 1.75 -28.28 -0.72
C ILE A 211 2.80 -29.35 -0.49
N LYS A 212 3.86 -29.37 -1.31
CA LYS A 212 4.98 -30.33 -1.17
C LYS A 212 5.66 -30.13 0.18
N GLU A 213 5.74 -31.21 0.94
CA GLU A 213 6.37 -31.22 2.26
C GLU A 213 7.88 -31.01 2.14
N ASN A 214 8.50 -30.46 3.21
CA ASN A 214 9.94 -30.23 3.33
C ASN A 214 10.57 -29.29 2.29
N SER A 215 9.76 -28.46 1.58
CA SER A 215 10.27 -27.46 0.66
C SER A 215 9.93 -26.05 1.13
N ARG A 216 10.83 -25.09 0.85
CA ARG A 216 10.48 -23.67 0.97
C ARG A 216 9.25 -23.40 0.09
N LEU A 217 8.22 -22.78 0.64
CA LEU A 217 7.00 -22.49 -0.09
C LEU A 217 7.31 -21.61 -1.32
N THR A 218 7.12 -22.16 -2.50
CA THR A 218 7.23 -21.50 -3.81
C THR A 218 5.98 -21.80 -4.62
N LEU A 219 5.74 -21.09 -5.72
CA LEU A 219 4.63 -21.44 -6.61
C LEU A 219 4.74 -22.87 -7.15
N ARG A 220 5.97 -23.37 -7.40
CA ARG A 220 6.21 -24.72 -7.88
C ARG A 220 5.94 -25.79 -6.84
N SER A 221 5.91 -25.45 -5.55
CA SER A 221 5.61 -26.39 -4.46
C SER A 221 4.11 -26.46 -4.13
N VAL A 222 3.27 -25.61 -4.77
CA VAL A 222 1.82 -25.58 -4.56
C VAL A 222 1.11 -26.24 -5.72
N GLU A 223 0.33 -27.27 -5.42
CA GLU A 223 -0.59 -27.90 -6.38
C GLU A 223 -1.97 -27.27 -6.20
N PHE A 224 -2.41 -26.56 -7.22
CA PHE A 224 -3.72 -25.92 -7.21
C PHE A 224 -4.81 -26.88 -7.68
N ASP A 225 -6.03 -26.65 -7.23
CA ASP A 225 -7.21 -27.31 -7.71
C ASP A 225 -7.49 -26.86 -9.17
N GLU A 226 -7.73 -27.82 -10.08
CA GLU A 226 -7.94 -27.54 -11.51
C GLU A 226 -9.16 -26.64 -11.75
N ARG A 227 -10.12 -26.62 -10.82
CA ARG A 227 -11.29 -25.75 -10.90
C ARG A 227 -10.96 -24.25 -10.92
N ILE A 228 -9.74 -23.83 -10.52
CA ILE A 228 -9.30 -22.45 -10.72
C ILE A 228 -9.31 -22.06 -12.22
N ASN A 229 -9.17 -23.03 -13.11
CA ASN A 229 -9.17 -22.78 -14.55
C ASN A 229 -10.53 -22.39 -15.12
N LEU A 230 -11.60 -22.57 -14.37
CA LEU A 230 -12.93 -22.07 -14.71
C LEU A 230 -12.96 -20.54 -14.78
N PHE A 231 -12.21 -19.85 -13.91
CA PHE A 231 -12.24 -18.40 -13.86
C PHE A 231 -11.53 -17.76 -15.06
N ARG A 232 -12.21 -16.88 -15.76
CA ARG A 232 -11.64 -16.02 -16.80
C ARG A 232 -11.00 -14.78 -16.21
N SER A 233 -11.52 -14.30 -15.09
CA SER A 233 -11.06 -13.07 -14.45
C SER A 233 -10.90 -13.23 -12.94
N VAL A 234 -9.96 -12.45 -12.39
CA VAL A 234 -9.74 -12.34 -10.94
C VAL A 234 -9.70 -10.87 -10.54
N ILE A 235 -10.51 -10.51 -9.55
CA ILE A 235 -10.52 -9.20 -8.92
C ILE A 235 -9.91 -9.37 -7.53
N ILE A 236 -8.91 -8.57 -7.19
CA ILE A 236 -8.16 -8.64 -5.93
C ILE A 236 -8.34 -7.32 -5.20
N ASP A 237 -9.22 -7.32 -4.22
CA ASP A 237 -9.52 -6.11 -3.44
C ASP A 237 -8.57 -5.97 -2.26
N GLU A 238 -8.13 -4.73 -1.99
CA GLU A 238 -7.06 -4.41 -1.04
C GLU A 238 -5.76 -5.17 -1.36
N SER A 239 -5.34 -5.14 -2.63
CA SER A 239 -4.22 -5.91 -3.17
C SER A 239 -2.87 -5.64 -2.47
N HIS A 240 -2.72 -4.51 -1.76
CA HIS A 240 -1.57 -4.25 -0.91
C HIS A 240 -1.35 -5.33 0.17
N LYS A 241 -2.34 -6.16 0.50
CA LYS A 241 -2.19 -7.35 1.34
C LYS A 241 -1.30 -8.43 0.69
N CYS A 242 -1.15 -8.39 -0.62
CA CYS A 242 -0.30 -9.30 -1.38
C CYS A 242 1.11 -8.77 -1.66
N LYS A 243 1.52 -7.63 -1.08
CA LYS A 243 2.82 -6.98 -1.34
C LYS A 243 4.07 -7.81 -1.02
N SER A 244 3.96 -8.83 -0.18
CA SER A 244 5.09 -9.67 0.22
C SER A 244 5.08 -11.02 -0.48
N SER A 245 6.10 -11.28 -1.31
CA SER A 245 6.29 -12.59 -1.96
C SER A 245 6.55 -13.75 -0.98
N ARG A 246 6.81 -13.45 0.31
CA ARG A 246 7.12 -14.46 1.33
C ARG A 246 5.87 -15.09 1.96
N THR A 247 4.71 -14.44 1.86
CA THR A 247 3.48 -14.93 2.49
C THR A 247 2.80 -16.02 1.65
N GLN A 248 2.12 -16.94 2.31
CA GLN A 248 1.33 -17.97 1.64
C GLN A 248 0.21 -17.35 0.80
N GLN A 249 -0.48 -16.36 1.36
CA GLN A 249 -1.57 -15.65 0.69
C GLN A 249 -1.13 -15.08 -0.66
N SER A 250 -0.01 -14.35 -0.68
CA SER A 250 0.49 -13.75 -1.93
C SER A 250 0.79 -14.79 -3.00
N LYS A 251 1.36 -15.95 -2.60
CA LYS A 251 1.64 -17.05 -3.53
C LYS A 251 0.37 -17.70 -4.06
N PHE A 252 -0.64 -17.88 -3.20
CA PHE A 252 -1.91 -18.44 -3.63
C PHE A 252 -2.63 -17.49 -4.60
N VAL A 253 -2.68 -16.19 -4.28
CA VAL A 253 -3.24 -15.18 -5.19
C VAL A 253 -2.51 -15.19 -6.53
N GLN A 254 -1.17 -15.19 -6.52
CA GLN A 254 -0.37 -15.22 -7.75
C GLN A 254 -0.64 -16.50 -8.58
N GLY A 255 -0.73 -17.66 -7.95
CA GLY A 255 -1.02 -18.91 -8.65
C GLY A 255 -2.43 -18.95 -9.25
N ILE A 256 -3.43 -18.42 -8.54
CA ILE A 256 -4.81 -18.34 -9.01
C ILE A 256 -4.96 -17.32 -10.15
N ALA A 257 -4.26 -16.18 -10.07
CA ALA A 257 -4.32 -15.11 -11.08
C ALA A 257 -3.54 -15.43 -12.36
N ARG A 258 -2.63 -16.42 -12.31
CA ARG A 258 -1.76 -16.77 -13.42
C ARG A 258 -2.55 -17.19 -14.65
N GLY A 259 -2.22 -16.59 -15.81
CA GLY A 259 -2.83 -16.89 -17.11
C GLY A 259 -4.29 -16.47 -17.27
N LYS A 260 -4.87 -15.70 -16.30
CA LYS A 260 -6.24 -15.20 -16.44
C LYS A 260 -6.32 -14.07 -17.43
N GLU A 261 -7.46 -13.94 -18.09
CA GLU A 261 -7.67 -12.89 -19.09
C GLU A 261 -7.67 -11.50 -18.46
N TYR A 262 -8.40 -11.33 -17.36
CA TYR A 262 -8.41 -10.10 -16.58
C TYR A 262 -7.90 -10.35 -15.17
N VAL A 263 -6.99 -9.50 -14.71
CA VAL A 263 -6.53 -9.43 -13.33
C VAL A 263 -6.59 -7.99 -12.87
N LEU A 264 -7.58 -7.68 -12.02
CA LEU A 264 -7.82 -6.32 -11.53
C LEU A 264 -7.43 -6.24 -10.06
N GLU A 265 -6.41 -5.47 -9.76
CA GLU A 265 -5.98 -5.17 -8.41
C GLU A 265 -6.57 -3.83 -7.95
N LEU A 266 -7.30 -3.83 -6.84
CA LEU A 266 -7.92 -2.64 -6.29
C LEU A 266 -7.21 -2.24 -5.00
N THR A 267 -6.60 -1.07 -4.99
CA THR A 267 -5.98 -0.53 -3.77
C THR A 267 -5.78 0.98 -3.88
N GLY A 268 -6.18 1.73 -2.87
CA GLY A 268 -5.87 3.17 -2.78
C GLY A 268 -4.40 3.46 -2.45
N THR A 269 -3.63 2.43 -2.07
CA THR A 269 -2.25 2.55 -1.57
C THR A 269 -1.41 1.37 -2.04
N PRO A 270 -1.03 1.30 -3.33
CA PRO A 270 -0.22 0.20 -3.86
C PRO A 270 1.17 0.13 -3.23
N VAL A 271 1.71 1.29 -2.82
CA VAL A 271 2.98 1.40 -2.09
C VAL A 271 2.68 1.81 -0.65
N VAL A 272 3.02 0.95 0.29
CA VAL A 272 2.79 1.17 1.73
C VAL A 272 4.06 1.64 2.42
N ASN A 273 5.22 1.05 2.09
CA ASN A 273 6.49 1.35 2.72
C ASN A 273 7.56 1.83 1.72
N ASN A 274 7.74 1.13 0.61
CA ASN A 274 8.74 1.43 -0.42
C ASN A 274 8.37 0.75 -1.76
N ASN A 275 9.13 1.04 -2.82
CA ASN A 275 8.85 0.52 -4.17
C ASN A 275 8.88 -1.02 -4.26
N VAL A 276 9.55 -1.72 -3.34
CA VAL A 276 9.57 -3.19 -3.28
C VAL A 276 8.16 -3.77 -3.10
N ASP A 277 7.25 -3.01 -2.48
CA ASP A 277 5.85 -3.41 -2.30
C ASP A 277 5.11 -3.64 -3.63
N LEU A 278 5.58 -3.02 -4.73
CA LEU A 278 4.99 -3.18 -6.08
C LEU A 278 5.39 -4.50 -6.74
N ILE A 279 6.57 -5.03 -6.46
CA ILE A 279 7.12 -6.20 -7.18
C ILE A 279 6.15 -7.38 -7.16
N GLN A 280 5.57 -7.68 -6.00
CA GLN A 280 4.67 -8.81 -5.90
C GLN A 280 3.31 -8.54 -6.57
N GLN A 281 2.82 -7.31 -6.52
CA GLN A 281 1.60 -6.91 -7.21
C GLN A 281 1.80 -7.01 -8.73
N LEU A 282 2.92 -6.50 -9.25
CA LEU A 282 3.28 -6.65 -10.66
C LEU A 282 3.45 -8.14 -11.07
N ASN A 283 4.00 -8.99 -10.19
CA ASN A 283 4.09 -10.42 -10.42
C ASN A 283 2.72 -11.12 -10.47
N VAL A 284 1.79 -10.73 -9.62
CA VAL A 284 0.42 -11.26 -9.62
C VAL A 284 -0.28 -10.94 -10.94
N MET A 285 -0.06 -9.75 -11.47
CA MET A 285 -0.58 -9.32 -12.76
C MET A 285 0.24 -9.81 -13.96
N GLU A 286 1.38 -10.49 -13.76
CA GLU A 286 2.32 -10.87 -14.83
C GLU A 286 2.83 -9.67 -15.65
N ARG A 287 3.07 -8.53 -14.97
CA ARG A 287 3.51 -7.26 -15.57
C ARG A 287 4.93 -6.83 -15.14
N LEU A 288 5.62 -7.61 -14.31
CA LEU A 288 6.96 -7.24 -13.82
C LEU A 288 7.99 -7.18 -14.97
N GLU A 289 7.79 -7.96 -16.03
CA GLU A 289 8.67 -7.94 -17.20
C GLU A 289 8.57 -6.62 -18.00
N ASP A 290 7.46 -5.90 -17.92
CA ASP A 290 7.32 -4.56 -18.52
C ASP A 290 8.31 -3.55 -17.91
N PHE A 291 8.83 -3.86 -16.72
CA PHE A 291 9.84 -3.08 -15.98
C PHE A 291 11.23 -3.74 -16.02
N GLY A 292 11.44 -4.71 -16.90
CA GLY A 292 12.72 -5.42 -17.06
C GLY A 292 12.95 -6.55 -16.06
N GLY A 293 11.92 -7.01 -15.35
CA GLY A 293 11.97 -8.12 -14.40
C GLY A 293 12.52 -7.73 -13.04
N TYR A 294 12.65 -8.72 -12.16
CA TYR A 294 12.99 -8.51 -10.74
C TYR A 294 14.31 -7.76 -10.53
N SER A 295 15.39 -8.20 -11.22
CA SER A 295 16.74 -7.65 -10.99
C SER A 295 16.82 -6.18 -11.42
N LYS A 296 16.29 -5.85 -12.60
CA LYS A 296 16.29 -4.45 -13.10
C LYS A 296 15.39 -3.56 -12.26
N PHE A 297 14.22 -4.06 -11.84
CA PHE A 297 13.33 -3.32 -10.96
C PHE A 297 13.99 -2.96 -9.63
N MET A 298 14.67 -3.94 -9.00
CA MET A 298 15.40 -3.74 -7.74
C MET A 298 16.54 -2.74 -7.89
N GLU A 299 17.34 -2.88 -8.95
CA GLU A 299 18.48 -2.02 -9.21
C GLU A 299 18.04 -0.57 -9.47
N ARG A 300 17.07 -0.37 -10.36
CA ARG A 300 16.66 0.96 -10.82
C ARG A 300 15.75 1.68 -9.84
N TYR A 301 14.72 1.01 -9.33
CA TYR A 301 13.67 1.68 -8.55
C TYR A 301 13.78 1.48 -7.04
N CYS A 302 14.57 0.52 -6.57
CA CYS A 302 14.64 0.25 -5.15
C CYS A 302 15.95 0.74 -4.49
N GLY A 303 17.01 1.03 -5.24
CA GLY A 303 18.29 1.58 -4.72
C GLY A 303 18.89 0.78 -3.56
N GLY A 304 18.45 -0.49 -3.39
CA GLY A 304 18.64 -1.34 -2.23
C GLY A 304 17.30 -1.70 -1.57
N VAL A 305 17.31 -2.61 -0.59
CA VAL A 305 16.10 -3.24 -0.02
C VAL A 305 15.11 -2.26 0.64
N ASN A 306 15.54 -1.06 1.02
CA ASN A 306 14.72 -0.09 1.76
C ASN A 306 14.78 1.33 1.19
N GLN A 307 15.19 1.49 -0.05
CA GLN A 307 15.27 2.79 -0.71
C GLN A 307 14.32 2.84 -1.92
N SER A 308 13.89 4.05 -2.26
CA SER A 308 13.07 4.32 -3.45
C SER A 308 13.82 5.32 -4.33
N SER A 309 13.95 5.03 -5.62
CA SER A 309 14.67 5.84 -6.60
C SER A 309 13.89 5.97 -7.91
N HIS A 310 14.23 6.92 -8.77
CA HIS A 310 13.62 7.15 -10.08
C HIS A 310 12.08 7.21 -10.03
N LEU A 311 11.52 7.91 -9.05
CA LEU A 311 10.09 7.90 -8.77
C LEU A 311 9.24 8.44 -9.92
N LYS A 312 9.71 9.50 -10.61
CA LYS A 312 9.00 10.09 -11.76
C LYS A 312 8.87 9.11 -12.91
N GLU A 313 9.98 8.45 -13.25
CA GLU A 313 10.04 7.43 -14.29
C GLU A 313 9.16 6.23 -13.93
N LEU A 314 9.28 5.72 -12.70
CA LEU A 314 8.44 4.61 -12.23
C LEU A 314 6.95 4.96 -12.31
N ASN A 315 6.58 6.16 -11.89
CA ASN A 315 5.20 6.66 -11.97
C ASN A 315 4.70 6.68 -13.42
N PHE A 316 5.49 7.23 -14.34
CA PHE A 316 5.16 7.25 -15.77
C PHE A 316 4.94 5.84 -16.33
N PHE A 317 5.89 4.92 -16.11
CA PHE A 317 5.77 3.56 -16.63
C PHE A 317 4.61 2.78 -16.01
N LEU A 318 4.33 2.99 -14.73
CA LEU A 318 3.14 2.42 -14.10
C LEU A 318 1.87 2.86 -14.83
N HIS A 319 1.69 4.17 -15.06
CA HIS A 319 0.51 4.70 -15.76
C HIS A 319 0.43 4.24 -17.22
N LYS A 320 1.58 4.14 -17.89
CA LYS A 320 1.66 3.65 -19.26
C LYS A 320 1.24 2.18 -19.39
N PHE A 321 1.63 1.33 -18.44
CA PHE A 321 1.47 -0.11 -18.59
C PHE A 321 0.29 -0.70 -17.84
N CYS A 322 0.08 -0.34 -16.56
CA CYS A 322 -0.82 -1.12 -15.72
C CYS A 322 -1.37 -0.41 -14.48
N PHE A 323 -1.35 0.89 -14.41
CA PHE A 323 -1.80 1.62 -13.21
C PHE A 323 -2.49 2.92 -13.58
N PHE A 324 -3.55 3.26 -12.87
CA PHE A 324 -4.08 4.62 -12.84
C PHE A 324 -4.49 5.03 -11.44
N ARG A 325 -4.45 6.32 -11.18
CA ARG A 325 -4.89 6.90 -9.90
C ARG A 325 -5.44 8.29 -10.11
N ARG A 326 -6.60 8.55 -9.49
CA ARG A 326 -7.20 9.88 -9.41
C ARG A 326 -7.41 10.26 -7.96
N GLN A 327 -7.34 11.55 -7.69
CA GLN A 327 -7.62 12.11 -6.37
C GLN A 327 -9.07 12.60 -6.33
N LYS A 328 -9.71 12.55 -5.16
CA LYS A 328 -11.08 13.02 -4.97
C LYS A 328 -11.26 14.48 -5.39
N LYS A 329 -10.29 15.33 -5.03
CA LYS A 329 -10.30 16.76 -5.36
C LYS A 329 -10.37 17.05 -6.87
N ASP A 330 -9.86 16.13 -7.71
CA ASP A 330 -9.79 16.31 -9.16
C ASP A 330 -11.12 15.91 -9.83
N VAL A 331 -11.81 14.88 -9.30
CA VAL A 331 -12.98 14.26 -9.93
C VAL A 331 -14.31 14.47 -9.20
N LEU A 332 -14.28 14.77 -7.90
CA LEU A 332 -15.48 15.02 -7.08
C LEU A 332 -15.48 16.47 -6.56
N LYS A 333 -15.64 17.43 -7.46
CA LYS A 333 -15.63 18.87 -7.14
C LYS A 333 -16.72 19.28 -6.13
N GLN A 334 -17.82 18.52 -6.04
CA GLN A 334 -18.89 18.74 -5.08
C GLN A 334 -18.67 18.12 -3.71
N LEU A 335 -17.62 17.29 -3.53
CA LEU A 335 -17.32 16.69 -2.22
C LEU A 335 -16.79 17.77 -1.29
N PRO A 336 -17.40 17.99 -0.12
CA PRO A 336 -16.91 18.98 0.84
C PRO A 336 -15.48 18.69 1.30
N ASP A 337 -14.78 19.71 1.75
CA ASP A 337 -13.40 19.60 2.20
C ASP A 337 -13.22 18.66 3.39
N LYS A 338 -11.99 18.11 3.48
CA LYS A 338 -11.56 17.31 4.63
C LYS A 338 -10.38 18.00 5.33
N THR A 339 -10.57 18.32 6.60
CA THR A 339 -9.56 18.96 7.44
C THR A 339 -9.04 17.97 8.49
N ARG A 340 -7.73 17.97 8.72
CA ARG A 340 -7.08 17.24 9.80
C ARG A 340 -6.67 18.19 10.89
N SER A 341 -7.10 17.91 12.12
CA SER A 341 -6.75 18.63 13.33
C SER A 341 -5.96 17.70 14.26
N TYR A 342 -4.94 18.24 14.91
CA TYR A 342 -4.10 17.50 15.84
C TYR A 342 -4.17 18.18 17.20
N LEU A 343 -4.73 17.48 18.16
CA LEU A 343 -4.94 18.01 19.51
C LEU A 343 -3.99 17.32 20.48
N VAL A 344 -3.06 18.09 21.02
CA VAL A 344 -2.14 17.62 22.04
C VAL A 344 -2.83 17.69 23.41
N VAL A 345 -2.87 16.56 24.12
CA VAL A 345 -3.53 16.42 25.42
C VAL A 345 -2.58 15.81 26.44
N ASP A 346 -2.72 16.18 27.71
CA ASP A 346 -2.02 15.51 28.78
C ASP A 346 -2.58 14.09 29.01
N ILE A 347 -1.71 13.15 29.39
CA ILE A 347 -2.11 11.80 29.76
C ILE A 347 -2.23 11.68 31.29
N ASP A 348 -3.30 11.09 31.79
CA ASP A 348 -3.58 10.95 33.21
C ASP A 348 -2.69 9.90 33.90
N ASN A 349 -2.11 8.98 33.17
CA ASN A 349 -1.22 7.92 33.63
C ASN A 349 0.28 8.21 33.34
N ARG A 350 0.69 9.47 33.45
CA ARG A 350 2.05 9.95 33.14
C ARG A 350 3.15 9.18 33.90
N LYS A 351 2.92 8.79 35.12
CA LYS A 351 3.89 8.03 35.93
C LYS A 351 4.18 6.68 35.32
N GLU A 352 3.13 5.92 35.00
CA GLU A 352 3.23 4.61 34.32
C GLU A 352 3.98 4.73 32.96
N TYR A 353 3.66 5.79 32.21
CA TYR A 353 4.32 6.04 30.91
C TYR A 353 5.82 6.28 31.08
N ASN A 354 6.22 7.08 32.05
CA ASN A 354 7.63 7.41 32.29
C ASN A 354 8.42 6.20 32.82
N GLU A 355 7.83 5.36 33.65
CA GLU A 355 8.42 4.09 34.09
C GLU A 355 8.67 3.15 32.92
N ALA A 356 7.67 2.93 32.09
CA ALA A 356 7.81 2.11 30.89
C ALA A 356 8.84 2.68 29.90
N LYS A 357 8.92 4.00 29.74
CA LYS A 357 9.94 4.68 28.92
C LYS A 357 11.35 4.46 29.48
N ALA A 358 11.53 4.53 30.79
CA ALA A 358 12.82 4.30 31.45
C ALA A 358 13.33 2.86 31.25
N ASP A 359 12.47 1.86 31.35
CA ASP A 359 12.79 0.45 31.12
C ASP A 359 13.29 0.21 29.69
N ILE A 360 12.71 0.90 28.71
CA ILE A 360 13.16 0.79 27.31
C ILE A 360 14.55 1.41 27.14
N LEU A 361 14.80 2.54 27.77
CA LEU A 361 16.11 3.22 27.76
C LEU A 361 17.21 2.33 28.33
N GLN A 362 16.94 1.67 29.44
CA GLN A 362 17.88 0.73 30.07
C GLN A 362 18.17 -0.47 29.15
N TYR A 363 17.13 -1.05 28.53
CA TYR A 363 17.27 -2.12 27.57
C TYR A 363 18.18 -1.74 26.39
N LEU A 364 17.99 -0.55 25.81
CA LEU A 364 18.79 -0.10 24.66
C LEU A 364 20.24 0.22 25.03
N ARG A 365 20.50 0.74 26.24
CA ARG A 365 21.88 0.98 26.72
C ARG A 365 22.70 -0.32 26.83
N ASN A 366 22.06 -1.39 27.27
CA ASN A 366 22.70 -2.69 27.45
C ASN A 366 23.12 -3.36 26.12
N TYR A 367 22.58 -2.91 24.99
CA TYR A 367 22.84 -3.51 23.66
C TYR A 367 23.42 -2.53 22.64
N LYS A 368 23.99 -1.39 23.11
CA LYS A 368 24.47 -0.31 22.24
C LYS A 368 25.59 -0.73 21.30
N ASP A 369 26.40 -1.71 21.70
CA ASP A 369 27.64 -2.14 21.02
C ASP A 369 27.52 -3.52 20.37
N ALA A 370 26.30 -3.99 20.08
CA ALA A 370 26.08 -5.30 19.48
C ALA A 370 26.22 -5.26 17.95
N ASP A 371 27.29 -5.82 17.42
CA ASP A 371 27.64 -5.83 15.98
C ASP A 371 27.03 -6.97 15.17
N ASP A 372 26.47 -8.00 15.80
CA ASP A 372 25.90 -9.16 15.10
C ASP A 372 24.53 -8.82 14.47
N GLU A 373 24.37 -9.10 13.18
CA GLU A 373 23.14 -8.85 12.42
C GLU A 373 21.91 -9.57 12.99
N LYS A 374 22.08 -10.76 13.58
CA LYS A 374 21.02 -11.51 14.26
C LYS A 374 20.60 -10.80 15.55
N ILE A 375 21.57 -10.31 16.32
CA ILE A 375 21.33 -9.54 17.54
C ILE A 375 20.64 -8.24 17.20
N GLN A 376 21.05 -7.53 16.16
CA GLN A 376 20.39 -6.31 15.67
C GLN A 376 18.95 -6.55 15.23
N ARG A 377 18.62 -7.71 14.65
CA ARG A 377 17.23 -8.07 14.31
C ARG A 377 16.39 -8.35 15.56
N ALA A 378 16.95 -9.02 16.54
CA ALA A 378 16.29 -9.31 17.81
C ALA A 378 16.01 -8.01 18.60
N ILE A 379 16.98 -7.10 18.65
CA ILE A 379 16.84 -5.78 19.28
C ILE A 379 15.71 -4.99 18.60
N ARG A 380 15.66 -4.97 17.26
CA ARG A 380 14.59 -4.30 16.51
C ARG A 380 13.21 -4.87 16.85
N GLY A 381 13.08 -6.18 16.95
CA GLY A 381 11.84 -6.83 17.37
C GLY A 381 11.42 -6.40 18.78
N ALA A 382 12.34 -6.40 19.73
CA ALA A 382 12.08 -6.00 21.11
C ALA A 382 11.71 -4.50 21.22
N VAL A 383 12.38 -3.63 20.46
CA VAL A 383 12.05 -2.19 20.39
C VAL A 383 10.62 -1.99 19.90
N MET A 384 10.20 -2.69 18.85
CA MET A 384 8.83 -2.59 18.31
C MET A 384 7.76 -3.02 19.33
N VAL A 385 8.03 -4.09 20.09
CA VAL A 385 7.12 -4.53 21.17
C VAL A 385 7.01 -3.46 22.25
N LYS A 386 8.15 -2.91 22.70
CA LYS A 386 8.18 -1.88 23.72
C LYS A 386 7.52 -0.57 23.28
N MET A 387 7.71 -0.16 22.02
CA MET A 387 6.96 0.95 21.42
C MET A 387 5.44 0.69 21.40
N GLY A 388 5.03 -0.55 21.16
CA GLY A 388 3.65 -0.98 21.26
C GLY A 388 3.08 -0.79 22.67
N ILE A 389 3.86 -1.10 23.70
CA ILE A 389 3.48 -0.88 25.12
C ILE A 389 3.31 0.62 25.42
N LEU A 390 4.27 1.46 25.05
CA LEU A 390 4.14 2.92 25.23
C LEU A 390 2.90 3.49 24.54
N LYS A 391 2.60 3.00 23.35
CA LYS A 391 1.38 3.39 22.63
C LYS A 391 0.11 2.99 23.38
N GLN A 392 0.08 1.80 23.98
CA GLN A 392 -1.06 1.35 24.77
C GLN A 392 -1.25 2.20 26.03
N ILE A 393 -0.16 2.52 26.74
CA ILE A 393 -0.20 3.36 27.94
C ILE A 393 -0.68 4.77 27.56
N SER A 394 -0.12 5.38 26.52
CA SER A 394 -0.56 6.69 26.02
C SER A 394 -2.04 6.69 25.62
N SER A 395 -2.51 5.64 24.96
CA SER A 395 -3.92 5.52 24.55
C SER A 395 -4.87 5.54 25.75
N LYS A 396 -4.60 4.72 26.76
CA LYS A 396 -5.39 4.69 27.99
C LYS A 396 -5.39 6.04 28.69
N GLY A 397 -4.22 6.68 28.79
CA GLY A 397 -4.08 7.97 29.45
C GLY A 397 -4.79 9.14 28.74
N LYS A 398 -5.25 8.96 27.51
CA LYS A 398 -6.04 9.96 26.77
C LYS A 398 -7.55 9.76 26.86
N THR A 399 -8.02 8.67 27.49
CA THR A 399 -9.45 8.32 27.50
C THR A 399 -10.31 9.42 28.09
N LYS A 400 -9.87 10.07 29.17
CA LYS A 400 -10.59 11.19 29.79
C LYS A 400 -10.76 12.38 28.86
N ALA A 401 -9.68 12.80 28.18
CA ALA A 401 -9.75 13.88 27.19
C ALA A 401 -10.64 13.50 25.99
N ALA A 402 -10.66 12.22 25.59
CA ALA A 402 -11.55 11.74 24.55
C ALA A 402 -13.02 11.84 24.99
N VAL A 403 -13.35 11.47 26.23
CA VAL A 403 -14.71 11.58 26.80
C VAL A 403 -15.20 13.04 26.75
N ASP A 404 -14.37 14.00 27.17
CA ASP A 404 -14.72 15.42 27.14
C ASP A 404 -15.03 15.91 25.70
N ILE A 405 -14.25 15.47 24.71
CA ILE A 405 -14.47 15.85 23.31
C ILE A 405 -15.74 15.19 22.75
N ILE A 406 -16.01 13.93 23.13
CA ILE A 406 -17.21 13.22 22.71
C ILE A 406 -18.44 13.95 23.24
N HIS A 407 -18.49 14.26 24.55
CA HIS A 407 -19.59 15.02 25.15
C HIS A 407 -19.82 16.34 24.42
N ASN A 408 -18.77 17.16 24.28
CA ASN A 408 -18.89 18.46 23.60
C ASN A 408 -19.44 18.33 22.17
N THR A 409 -19.10 17.25 21.46
CA THR A 409 -19.56 17.06 20.08
C THR A 409 -21.03 16.61 20.01
N ILE A 410 -21.42 15.63 20.85
CA ILE A 410 -22.79 15.10 20.85
C ILE A 410 -23.79 16.06 21.48
N ASP A 411 -23.40 16.79 22.52
CA ASP A 411 -24.21 17.82 23.16
C ASP A 411 -24.45 18.99 22.21
N GLY A 412 -23.49 19.29 21.32
CA GLY A 412 -23.65 20.21 20.20
C GLY A 412 -24.56 19.68 19.08
N GLY A 413 -25.21 18.52 19.27
CA GLY A 413 -26.16 17.93 18.31
C GLY A 413 -25.53 17.15 17.16
N ASN A 414 -24.20 17.08 17.08
CA ASN A 414 -23.48 16.45 16.01
C ASN A 414 -23.29 14.94 16.20
N LYS A 415 -23.29 14.19 15.10
CA LYS A 415 -22.86 12.79 15.10
C LYS A 415 -21.33 12.70 15.07
N LEU A 416 -20.78 11.72 15.77
CA LEU A 416 -19.34 11.51 15.90
C LEU A 416 -18.95 10.06 15.61
N ILE A 417 -17.89 9.89 14.84
CA ILE A 417 -17.22 8.62 14.63
C ILE A 417 -15.95 8.60 15.47
N VAL A 418 -15.77 7.60 16.32
CA VAL A 418 -14.57 7.43 17.15
C VAL A 418 -13.83 6.17 16.74
N PHE A 419 -12.55 6.31 16.41
CA PHE A 419 -11.65 5.20 16.11
C PHE A 419 -10.73 4.91 17.28
N CYS A 420 -10.74 3.64 17.72
CA CYS A 420 -9.89 3.09 18.77
C CYS A 420 -9.12 1.88 18.27
N PHE A 421 -7.94 1.64 18.81
CA PHE A 421 -7.17 0.42 18.54
C PHE A 421 -7.32 -0.60 19.67
N LEU A 422 -7.32 -0.14 20.92
CA LEU A 422 -7.42 -0.99 22.09
C LEU A 422 -8.87 -1.33 22.44
N LYS A 423 -9.13 -2.62 22.61
CA LYS A 423 -10.45 -3.11 23.05
C LYS A 423 -10.87 -2.54 24.40
N GLN A 424 -9.90 -2.36 25.32
CA GLN A 424 -10.17 -1.75 26.62
C GLN A 424 -10.75 -0.33 26.47
N VAL A 425 -10.15 0.52 25.63
CA VAL A 425 -10.65 1.89 25.39
C VAL A 425 -12.05 1.86 24.77
N VAL A 426 -12.32 0.92 23.85
CA VAL A 426 -13.69 0.74 23.31
C VAL A 426 -14.68 0.42 24.42
N ASN A 427 -14.32 -0.50 25.33
CA ASN A 427 -15.18 -0.89 26.45
C ASN A 427 -15.40 0.26 27.45
N ASP A 428 -14.35 1.01 27.78
CA ASP A 428 -14.42 2.15 28.68
C ASP A 428 -15.33 3.24 28.13
N LEU A 429 -15.18 3.56 26.82
CA LEU A 429 -16.07 4.50 26.13
C LEU A 429 -17.51 3.99 26.03
N LYS A 430 -17.71 2.68 25.79
CA LYS A 430 -19.06 2.11 25.75
C LYS A 430 -19.74 2.12 27.11
N ALA A 431 -19.00 1.99 28.20
CA ALA A 431 -19.53 2.12 29.54
C ALA A 431 -19.95 3.57 29.85
N GLU A 432 -19.19 4.56 29.38
CA GLU A 432 -19.51 5.99 29.55
C GLU A 432 -20.69 6.41 28.63
N PHE A 433 -20.75 5.86 27.42
CA PHE A 433 -21.80 6.16 26.42
C PHE A 433 -22.63 4.92 26.09
N PRO A 434 -23.59 4.52 26.94
CA PRO A 434 -24.37 3.28 26.74
C PRO A 434 -25.17 3.25 25.42
N ASP A 435 -25.60 4.40 24.92
CA ASP A 435 -26.38 4.53 23.68
C ASP A 435 -25.51 4.46 22.42
N ALA A 436 -24.17 4.54 22.54
CA ALA A 436 -23.28 4.41 21.42
C ALA A 436 -23.41 3.03 20.74
N VAL A 437 -23.32 2.97 19.43
CA VAL A 437 -23.15 1.70 18.71
C VAL A 437 -21.67 1.39 18.54
N THR A 438 -21.31 0.11 18.51
CA THR A 438 -19.92 -0.32 18.41
C THR A 438 -19.73 -1.24 17.22
N VAL A 439 -18.52 -1.22 16.62
CA VAL A 439 -18.08 -2.17 15.60
C VAL A 439 -16.68 -2.68 15.98
N THR A 440 -16.61 -3.92 16.41
CA THR A 440 -15.41 -4.57 16.92
C THR A 440 -15.07 -5.86 16.17
N GLY A 441 -13.97 -6.51 16.54
CA GLY A 441 -13.58 -7.81 15.97
C GLY A 441 -14.47 -8.97 16.41
N ASP A 442 -15.18 -8.81 17.49
CA ASP A 442 -16.05 -9.84 18.06
C ASP A 442 -17.41 -9.89 17.35
N ASP A 443 -17.80 -8.78 16.68
CA ASP A 443 -19.08 -8.68 16.01
C ASP A 443 -19.06 -9.46 14.68
N ASN A 444 -20.13 -10.19 14.40
CA ASN A 444 -20.32 -10.81 13.09
C ASN A 444 -20.78 -9.77 12.04
N ASP A 445 -20.75 -10.14 10.76
CA ASP A 445 -21.04 -9.22 9.67
C ASP A 445 -22.46 -8.61 9.73
N LYS A 446 -23.45 -9.34 10.27
CA LYS A 446 -24.82 -8.84 10.44
C LYS A 446 -24.91 -7.80 11.57
N GLU A 447 -24.21 -8.04 12.66
CA GLU A 447 -24.15 -7.12 13.80
C GLU A 447 -23.46 -5.81 13.41
N LYS A 448 -22.32 -5.90 12.72
CA LYS A 448 -21.62 -4.72 12.15
C LYS A 448 -22.55 -3.90 11.26
N GLN A 449 -23.26 -4.57 10.36
CA GLN A 449 -24.17 -3.87 9.46
C GLN A 449 -25.32 -3.20 10.20
N ARG A 450 -25.92 -3.87 11.20
CA ARG A 450 -26.99 -3.27 12.04
C ARG A 450 -26.51 -2.03 12.80
N ALA A 451 -25.27 -2.07 13.33
CA ALA A 451 -24.69 -0.92 14.03
C ALA A 451 -24.49 0.27 13.07
N VAL A 452 -24.01 0.00 11.86
CA VAL A 452 -23.85 1.01 10.81
C VAL A 452 -25.19 1.58 10.37
N ASP A 453 -26.17 0.74 10.06
CA ASP A 453 -27.49 1.17 9.61
C ASP A 453 -28.17 2.02 10.70
N LYS A 454 -28.10 1.58 11.97
CA LYS A 454 -28.63 2.36 13.09
C LYS A 454 -27.95 3.73 13.21
N PHE A 455 -26.62 3.79 13.09
CA PHE A 455 -25.89 5.08 13.14
C PHE A 455 -26.25 5.99 11.96
N GLN A 456 -26.42 5.42 10.77
CA GLN A 456 -26.75 6.19 9.56
C GLN A 456 -28.17 6.74 9.56
N GLU A 457 -29.16 5.96 10.01
CA GLU A 457 -30.57 6.23 9.83
C GLU A 457 -31.25 6.83 11.08
N ASP A 458 -30.80 6.43 12.28
CA ASP A 458 -31.40 6.91 13.54
C ASP A 458 -30.74 8.21 14.01
N GLU A 459 -31.47 9.31 14.00
CA GLU A 459 -31.00 10.62 14.46
C GLU A 459 -30.62 10.66 15.95
N LYS A 460 -31.18 9.78 16.77
CA LYS A 460 -30.87 9.69 18.21
C LYS A 460 -29.51 9.05 18.45
N THR A 461 -29.08 8.17 17.58
CA THR A 461 -27.77 7.50 17.67
C THR A 461 -26.67 8.45 17.21
N LYS A 462 -26.06 9.17 18.15
CA LYS A 462 -25.05 10.22 17.87
C LYS A 462 -23.62 9.71 17.81
N LEU A 463 -23.32 8.56 18.41
CA LEU A 463 -21.97 8.04 18.56
C LEU A 463 -21.82 6.63 18.01
N ILE A 464 -20.80 6.44 17.15
CA ILE A 464 -20.31 5.13 16.75
C ILE A 464 -18.84 4.98 17.14
N ILE A 465 -18.49 3.90 17.83
CA ILE A 465 -17.14 3.57 18.26
C ILE A 465 -16.64 2.37 17.48
N LEU A 466 -15.53 2.53 16.77
CA LEU A 466 -14.98 1.55 15.84
C LEU A 466 -13.58 1.11 16.27
N ASN A 467 -13.35 -0.20 16.29
CA ASN A 467 -11.98 -0.68 16.31
C ASN A 467 -11.39 -0.60 14.90
N TYR A 468 -10.17 -0.07 14.75
CA TYR A 468 -9.50 0.09 13.44
C TYR A 468 -9.50 -1.17 12.58
N ARG A 469 -9.25 -2.35 13.18
CA ARG A 469 -9.19 -3.62 12.45
C ARG A 469 -10.54 -4.04 11.88
N SER A 470 -11.62 -3.70 12.56
CA SER A 470 -12.98 -4.14 12.20
C SER A 470 -13.77 -3.07 11.44
N GLY A 471 -13.55 -1.80 11.81
CA GLY A 471 -14.21 -0.63 11.19
C GLY A 471 -13.44 -0.04 9.99
N GLY A 472 -12.19 -0.48 9.77
CA GLY A 472 -11.32 0.09 8.74
C GLY A 472 -11.68 -0.26 7.30
N THR A 473 -12.55 -1.23 7.04
CA THR A 473 -12.85 -1.68 5.67
C THR A 473 -14.35 -1.70 5.36
N GLY A 474 -14.73 -1.09 4.22
CA GLY A 474 -16.03 -1.26 3.57
C GLY A 474 -17.24 -0.52 4.14
N LEU A 475 -17.15 0.07 5.33
CA LEU A 475 -18.28 0.77 5.94
C LEU A 475 -18.50 2.16 5.32
N THR A 476 -19.75 2.62 5.30
CA THR A 476 -20.14 3.99 4.89
C THR A 476 -20.74 4.70 6.10
N LEU A 477 -20.15 5.83 6.49
CA LEU A 477 -20.51 6.57 7.71
C LEU A 477 -20.69 8.07 7.41
N THR A 478 -21.36 8.37 6.31
CA THR A 478 -21.57 9.76 5.82
C THR A 478 -22.57 10.58 6.65
N ALA A 479 -23.28 9.96 7.59
CA ALA A 479 -24.16 10.68 8.54
C ALA A 479 -23.39 11.57 9.52
N ALA A 480 -22.07 11.31 9.73
CA ALA A 480 -21.21 12.15 10.55
C ALA A 480 -20.19 12.91 9.70
N SER A 481 -19.88 14.13 10.13
CA SER A 481 -18.79 14.94 9.59
C SER A 481 -17.62 15.11 10.59
N ASN A 482 -17.78 14.65 11.82
CA ASN A 482 -16.73 14.68 12.85
C ASN A 482 -16.19 13.26 13.07
N VAL A 483 -14.85 13.15 13.04
CA VAL A 483 -14.13 11.89 13.26
C VAL A 483 -13.05 12.13 14.30
N LEU A 484 -13.03 11.33 15.36
CA LEU A 484 -12.05 11.38 16.44
C LEU A 484 -11.17 10.13 16.41
N PHE A 485 -9.87 10.31 16.40
CA PHE A 485 -8.87 9.27 16.47
C PHE A 485 -8.17 9.32 17.81
N ILE A 486 -8.39 8.33 18.67
CA ILE A 486 -7.75 8.27 19.99
C ILE A 486 -6.31 7.81 19.84
N GLU A 487 -6.04 6.87 18.93
CA GLU A 487 -4.67 6.45 18.61
C GLU A 487 -4.37 6.64 17.14
N PHE A 488 -3.08 6.89 16.83
CA PHE A 488 -2.60 6.83 15.46
C PHE A 488 -2.50 5.39 14.96
N PRO A 489 -2.96 5.09 13.74
CA PRO A 489 -2.58 3.87 13.04
C PRO A 489 -1.06 3.81 12.79
N TRP A 490 -0.55 2.63 12.43
CA TRP A 490 0.86 2.46 12.08
C TRP A 490 1.20 2.90 10.66
N THR A 491 0.21 3.10 9.82
CA THR A 491 0.41 3.49 8.41
C THR A 491 -0.46 4.67 8.03
N TYR A 492 0.03 5.49 7.10
CA TYR A 492 -0.75 6.58 6.49
C TYR A 492 -1.99 6.07 5.75
N SER A 493 -1.87 4.88 5.14
CA SER A 493 -2.99 4.20 4.48
C SER A 493 -4.16 3.95 5.41
N ASP A 494 -3.88 3.44 6.61
CA ASP A 494 -4.93 3.15 7.60
C ASP A 494 -5.64 4.45 8.06
N CYS A 495 -4.88 5.56 8.20
CA CYS A 495 -5.46 6.87 8.48
C CYS A 495 -6.44 7.27 7.37
N CYS A 496 -5.99 7.24 6.12
CA CYS A 496 -6.83 7.62 4.98
C CYS A 496 -8.06 6.72 4.84
N GLN A 497 -7.91 5.42 5.01
CA GLN A 497 -9.04 4.48 4.94
C GLN A 497 -10.09 4.76 6.02
N ALA A 498 -9.66 5.06 7.24
CA ALA A 498 -10.57 5.39 8.34
C ALA A 498 -11.29 6.72 8.12
N GLU A 499 -10.57 7.78 7.74
CA GLU A 499 -11.14 9.08 7.40
C GLU A 499 -12.17 8.98 6.27
N ASP A 500 -11.89 8.16 5.28
CA ASP A 500 -12.72 7.98 4.08
C ASP A 500 -13.99 7.15 4.33
N ARG A 501 -14.25 6.72 5.58
CA ARG A 501 -15.58 6.24 6.01
C ARG A 501 -16.59 7.39 6.08
N ALA A 502 -16.15 8.56 6.51
CA ALA A 502 -16.94 9.78 6.56
C ALA A 502 -16.80 10.62 5.28
N HIS A 503 -15.56 10.77 4.75
CA HIS A 503 -15.25 11.61 3.59
C HIS A 503 -15.33 10.85 2.28
N ARG A 504 -16.54 10.60 1.81
CA ARG A 504 -16.81 9.88 0.57
C ARG A 504 -18.07 10.40 -0.12
N ASN A 505 -18.33 9.93 -1.33
CA ASN A 505 -19.53 10.29 -2.07
C ASN A 505 -20.79 10.10 -1.22
N GLY A 506 -21.64 11.14 -1.16
CA GLY A 506 -22.81 11.22 -0.28
C GLY A 506 -22.60 12.03 1.00
N GLN A 507 -21.36 12.47 1.30
CA GLN A 507 -21.10 13.42 2.39
C GLN A 507 -21.56 14.83 1.97
N LYS A 508 -22.31 15.48 2.85
CA LYS A 508 -22.90 16.82 2.61
C LYS A 508 -22.14 17.94 3.32
N ASN A 509 -21.36 17.62 4.34
CA ASN A 509 -20.69 18.58 5.22
C ASN A 509 -19.16 18.41 5.13
N ALA A 510 -18.41 19.49 5.40
CA ALA A 510 -16.96 19.41 5.56
C ALA A 510 -16.59 18.44 6.69
N VAL A 511 -15.64 17.54 6.43
CA VAL A 511 -15.25 16.51 7.39
C VAL A 511 -14.06 16.98 8.20
N THR A 512 -14.21 16.97 9.52
CA THR A 512 -13.10 17.25 10.46
C THR A 512 -12.62 15.96 11.10
N CYS A 513 -11.34 15.65 10.88
CA CYS A 513 -10.65 14.50 11.45
C CYS A 513 -9.71 14.96 12.55
N THR A 514 -10.06 14.73 13.80
CA THR A 514 -9.28 15.14 14.98
C THR A 514 -8.47 13.96 15.51
N TYR A 515 -7.15 14.13 15.59
CA TYR A 515 -6.21 13.15 16.15
C TYR A 515 -5.73 13.58 17.51
N LEU A 516 -5.92 12.74 18.53
CA LEU A 516 -5.41 12.99 19.87
C LEU A 516 -3.96 12.54 20.00
N LEU A 517 -3.09 13.45 20.39
CA LEU A 517 -1.68 13.21 20.68
C LEU A 517 -1.44 13.35 22.19
N GLY A 518 -0.94 12.30 22.83
CA GLY A 518 -0.43 12.46 24.20
C GLY A 518 0.80 13.35 24.18
N LYS A 519 0.78 14.43 24.97
CA LYS A 519 1.91 15.36 25.12
C LYS A 519 3.15 14.62 25.61
N ASP A 520 4.31 14.87 25.02
CA ASP A 520 5.59 14.24 25.34
C ASP A 520 5.55 12.70 25.34
N THR A 521 4.80 12.13 24.39
CA THR A 521 4.66 10.69 24.23
C THR A 521 5.05 10.22 22.82
N ILE A 522 5.02 8.90 22.63
CA ILE A 522 5.24 8.25 21.33
C ILE A 522 4.28 8.74 20.23
N ASP A 523 3.14 9.34 20.59
CA ASP A 523 2.15 9.79 19.62
C ASP A 523 2.67 10.91 18.73
N GLU A 524 3.39 11.88 19.29
CA GLU A 524 4.01 12.98 18.53
C GLU A 524 5.04 12.46 17.54
N TYR A 525 5.73 11.39 17.91
CA TYR A 525 6.67 10.72 17.04
C TYR A 525 5.96 9.95 15.92
N MET A 526 4.93 9.18 16.25
CA MET A 526 4.11 8.46 15.26
C MET A 526 3.52 9.43 14.23
N TYR A 527 3.10 10.62 14.68
CA TYR A 527 2.65 11.68 13.79
C TYR A 527 3.71 12.05 12.75
N LYS A 528 4.95 12.35 13.18
CA LYS A 528 6.07 12.71 12.27
C LYS A 528 6.38 11.59 11.30
N LEU A 529 6.41 10.34 11.77
CA LEU A 529 6.66 9.16 10.94
C LEU A 529 5.60 9.00 9.84
N ILE A 530 4.32 9.20 10.19
CA ILE A 530 3.20 9.08 9.26
C ILE A 530 3.27 10.19 8.18
N GLN A 531 3.66 11.42 8.55
CA GLN A 531 3.85 12.50 7.57
C GLN A 531 4.95 12.15 6.55
N THR A 532 6.06 11.59 7.01
CA THR A 532 7.14 11.18 6.10
C THR A 532 6.72 10.03 5.17
N LYS A 533 5.97 9.05 5.68
CA LYS A 533 5.42 7.96 4.86
C LYS A 533 4.40 8.46 3.83
N LYS A 534 3.64 9.49 4.17
CA LYS A 534 2.76 10.19 3.22
C LYS A 534 3.54 10.74 2.02
N ASP A 535 4.68 11.39 2.29
CA ASP A 535 5.51 11.99 1.23
C ASP A 535 6.06 10.92 0.27
N ILE A 536 6.48 9.77 0.80
CA ILE A 536 6.95 8.64 -0.02
C ILE A 536 5.81 8.05 -0.86
N ALA A 537 4.65 7.79 -0.26
CA ALA A 537 3.51 7.22 -0.97
C ALA A 537 3.03 8.16 -2.09
N ASN A 538 2.96 9.46 -1.83
CA ASN A 538 2.59 10.47 -2.82
C ASN A 538 3.65 10.59 -3.93
N GLY A 539 4.93 10.39 -3.62
CA GLY A 539 6.00 10.40 -4.60
C GLY A 539 5.89 9.32 -5.66
N VAL A 540 5.36 8.15 -5.34
CA VAL A 540 5.18 7.04 -6.30
C VAL A 540 3.84 7.09 -7.03
N THR A 541 2.78 7.55 -6.35
CA THR A 541 1.40 7.45 -6.83
C THR A 541 0.73 8.81 -7.08
N GLY A 542 1.43 9.90 -6.78
CA GLY A 542 0.96 11.28 -6.99
C GLY A 542 1.15 11.79 -8.43
N THR A 543 0.79 13.04 -8.67
CA THR A 543 1.11 13.75 -9.91
C THR A 543 2.62 14.02 -9.98
N ILE A 544 3.19 13.94 -11.18
CA ILE A 544 4.65 14.05 -11.42
C ILE A 544 5.26 15.34 -10.83
N ASP A 545 4.50 16.45 -10.88
CA ASP A 545 4.96 17.76 -10.42
C ASP A 545 5.22 17.85 -8.90
N ASN A 546 4.64 16.95 -8.12
CA ASN A 546 4.74 16.93 -6.66
C ASN A 546 5.74 15.89 -6.13
N ILE A 547 6.50 15.23 -7.00
CA ILE A 547 7.45 14.19 -6.60
C ILE A 547 8.74 14.83 -6.10
N LYS A 548 8.97 14.74 -4.78
CA LYS A 548 10.26 15.07 -4.14
C LYS A 548 11.04 13.79 -3.89
N GLU A 549 12.19 13.66 -4.55
CA GLU A 549 13.10 12.54 -4.30
C GLU A 549 13.79 12.72 -2.94
N LYS A 550 13.43 11.86 -1.98
CA LYS A 550 14.17 11.70 -0.72
C LYS A 550 14.55 10.24 -0.55
N LYS A 551 15.84 9.98 -0.39
CA LYS A 551 16.35 8.64 0.00
C LYS A 551 16.06 8.45 1.49
N ILE A 552 14.99 7.70 1.83
CA ILE A 552 14.59 7.50 3.22
C ILE A 552 14.37 6.01 3.47
N SER A 553 15.13 5.44 4.40
CA SER A 553 14.90 4.10 4.92
C SER A 553 13.91 4.14 6.09
N THR A 554 12.74 3.52 5.93
CA THR A 554 11.70 3.47 6.97
C THR A 554 12.18 2.78 8.25
N GLN A 555 13.06 1.77 8.14
CA GLN A 555 13.63 1.07 9.31
C GLN A 555 14.65 1.94 10.05
N GLN A 556 15.50 2.67 9.32
CA GLN A 556 16.44 3.61 9.92
C GLN A 556 15.70 4.72 10.65
N MET A 557 14.63 5.25 10.06
CA MET A 557 13.79 6.26 10.70
C MET A 557 13.14 5.78 11.99
N LEU A 558 12.67 4.53 12.04
CA LEU A 558 12.11 3.93 13.26
C LEU A 558 13.17 3.78 14.35
N MET A 559 14.40 3.42 13.98
CA MET A 559 15.51 3.30 14.92
C MET A 559 16.02 4.66 15.39
N ASP A 560 16.21 5.60 14.45
CA ASP A 560 16.65 6.98 14.76
C ASP A 560 15.66 7.66 15.71
N ALA A 561 14.45 7.39 15.53
CA ALA A 561 13.35 7.88 16.33
C ALA A 561 13.23 7.23 17.70
N ALA A 562 13.35 5.91 17.78
CA ALA A 562 13.51 5.26 19.06
C ALA A 562 14.69 5.89 19.81
N MET A 563 15.82 6.11 19.12
CA MET A 563 17.00 6.75 19.69
C MET A 563 16.76 8.22 20.07
N ASP A 564 15.99 9.00 19.32
CA ASP A 564 15.68 10.40 19.62
C ASP A 564 14.70 10.55 20.79
N ILE A 565 13.68 9.69 20.87
CA ILE A 565 12.80 9.57 22.07
C ILE A 565 13.66 9.26 23.30
N PHE A 566 14.69 8.44 23.13
CA PHE A 566 15.54 7.94 24.19
C PHE A 566 16.67 8.90 24.57
N LYS A 567 17.09 9.80 23.68
CA LYS A 567 18.08 10.84 23.99
C LYS A 567 17.50 12.07 24.67
N GLY A 568 16.20 12.05 25.00
CA GLY A 568 15.55 13.14 25.69
C GLY A 568 15.39 14.41 24.83
N LYS A 569 15.42 14.27 23.51
CA LYS A 569 15.16 15.40 22.59
C LYS A 569 13.67 15.69 22.40
N TYR A 570 12.80 14.94 23.10
CA TYR A 570 11.34 15.11 23.13
C TYR A 570 10.79 14.69 24.49
#